data_d07a5d10c4022b46d476216a0c2010bd
#
_entry.id   d07a5d10c4022b46d476216a0c2010bd
#
_cell.length_a   1.000
_cell.length_b   1.000
_cell.length_c   1.000
_cell.angle_alpha   90.00
_cell.angle_beta   90.00
_cell.angle_gamma   90.00
#
_symmetry.space_group_name_H-M   'P 1'
#
loop_
_entity.id
_entity.type
_entity.pdbx_description
1 polymer ?
#
loop_
_entity_poly.entity_id
_entity_poly.type
_entity_poly.pdbx_seq_one_letter_code
_entity_poly.pdbx_strand_id
1 'polypeptide(L)'
;FSRDLIRPMAETLGQLGSERAWLVHGSDGTDELTITGVSWVAALEENGESFDTELHPEEAGLPIHPFEAILGGTPEANGAAFRALLDGAPGAYRDAVLLNASAALMVAGKAANLKAGVEIARESLDSGAAKAKIETLARVTSEAA
;
A
#
# COMPACT_ATOMS: atom_id res chain seq x y z
N PHE A 1 -2.79 1.34 -16.57
CA PHE A 1 -3.72 0.43 -15.91
C PHE A 1 -5.08 1.09 -15.79
N SER A 2 -6.19 0.34 -15.96
CA SER A 2 -7.55 0.89 -15.95
C SER A 2 -8.36 0.33 -14.79
N ARG A 3 -9.20 1.16 -14.18
CA ARG A 3 -10.18 0.75 -13.18
C ARG A 3 -11.03 -0.45 -13.65
N ASP A 4 -11.36 -0.51 -14.94
CA ASP A 4 -12.20 -1.59 -15.50
C ASP A 4 -11.54 -2.98 -15.40
N LEU A 5 -10.23 -3.04 -15.14
CA LEU A 5 -9.49 -4.30 -15.03
C LEU A 5 -9.44 -4.87 -13.61
N ILE A 6 -9.72 -4.07 -12.57
CA ILE A 6 -9.56 -4.55 -11.18
C ILE A 6 -10.50 -5.72 -10.89
N ARG A 7 -11.76 -5.64 -11.27
CA ARG A 7 -12.75 -6.70 -11.03
C ARG A 7 -12.44 -8.00 -11.80
N PRO A 8 -12.24 -7.99 -13.14
CA PRO A 8 -11.85 -9.20 -13.87
C PRO A 8 -10.57 -9.84 -13.37
N MET A 9 -9.59 -9.05 -12.92
CA MET A 9 -8.36 -9.57 -12.34
C MET A 9 -8.59 -10.23 -10.99
N ALA A 10 -9.41 -9.65 -10.10
CA ALA A 10 -9.74 -10.27 -8.82
C ALA A 10 -10.43 -11.63 -9.02
N GLU A 11 -11.39 -11.70 -9.91
CA GLU A 11 -12.10 -12.95 -10.26
C GLU A 11 -11.14 -14.00 -10.86
N THR A 12 -10.20 -13.56 -11.70
CA THR A 12 -9.18 -14.44 -12.28
C THR A 12 -8.25 -15.01 -11.20
N LEU A 13 -7.81 -14.17 -10.24
CA LEU A 13 -6.99 -14.64 -9.12
C LEU A 13 -7.74 -15.70 -8.29
N GLY A 14 -9.02 -15.51 -8.05
CA GLY A 14 -9.86 -16.52 -7.37
C GLY A 14 -9.91 -17.84 -8.13
N GLN A 15 -10.10 -17.80 -9.46
CA GLN A 15 -10.07 -19.00 -10.32
C GLN A 15 -8.69 -19.70 -10.31
N LEU A 16 -7.61 -18.96 -10.13
CA LEU A 16 -6.25 -19.48 -10.02
C LEU A 16 -5.91 -20.00 -8.61
N GLY A 17 -6.83 -19.92 -7.66
CA GLY A 17 -6.68 -20.46 -6.31
C GLY A 17 -6.13 -19.47 -5.27
N SER A 18 -6.14 -18.16 -5.57
CA SER A 18 -5.86 -17.17 -4.53
C SER A 18 -6.99 -17.16 -3.50
N GLU A 19 -6.63 -17.14 -2.23
CA GLU A 19 -7.59 -17.12 -1.12
C GLU A 19 -8.12 -15.70 -0.85
N ARG A 20 -7.22 -14.71 -0.92
CA ARG A 20 -7.53 -13.29 -0.74
C ARG A 20 -6.71 -12.43 -1.68
N ALA A 21 -7.32 -11.38 -2.20
CA ALA A 21 -6.62 -10.37 -3.00
C ALA A 21 -7.41 -9.05 -3.00
N TRP A 22 -6.70 -7.94 -3.06
CA TRP A 22 -7.26 -6.64 -3.38
C TRP A 22 -6.60 -6.11 -4.65
N LEU A 23 -7.39 -5.82 -5.65
CA LEU A 23 -7.00 -5.10 -6.87
C LEU A 23 -7.45 -3.67 -6.70
N VAL A 24 -6.54 -2.73 -6.81
CA VAL A 24 -6.79 -1.34 -6.45
C VAL A 24 -6.47 -0.38 -7.59
N HIS A 25 -7.14 0.75 -7.62
CA HIS A 25 -6.88 1.84 -8.56
C HIS A 25 -7.24 3.18 -7.92
N GLY A 26 -6.29 4.10 -7.86
CA GLY A 26 -6.48 5.44 -7.31
C GLY A 26 -7.22 6.36 -8.29
N SER A 27 -8.04 7.28 -7.77
CA SER A 27 -8.75 8.27 -8.59
C SER A 27 -7.81 9.25 -9.31
N ASP A 28 -6.58 9.36 -8.85
CA ASP A 28 -5.50 10.14 -9.47
C ASP A 28 -4.75 9.37 -10.58
N GLY A 29 -5.15 8.13 -10.85
CA GLY A 29 -4.55 7.27 -11.88
C GLY A 29 -3.41 6.39 -11.37
N THR A 30 -3.09 6.40 -10.07
CA THR A 30 -2.09 5.50 -9.49
C THR A 30 -2.60 4.07 -9.48
N ASP A 31 -1.68 3.12 -9.57
CA ASP A 31 -1.90 1.68 -9.46
C ASP A 31 -1.83 1.17 -8.00
N GLU A 32 -2.00 2.09 -7.05
CA GLU A 32 -2.01 1.87 -5.60
C GLU A 32 -3.27 2.48 -4.97
N LEU A 33 -3.47 2.26 -3.67
CA LEU A 33 -4.40 3.08 -2.89
C LEU A 33 -3.83 4.50 -2.80
N THR A 34 -4.60 5.46 -3.30
CA THR A 34 -4.15 6.85 -3.30
C THR A 34 -4.39 7.53 -1.96
N ILE A 35 -3.45 8.40 -1.58
CA ILE A 35 -3.59 9.32 -0.44
C ILE A 35 -4.23 10.66 -0.84
N THR A 36 -4.57 10.84 -2.12
CA THR A 36 -5.07 12.11 -2.66
C THR A 36 -6.59 12.16 -2.80
N GLY A 37 -7.27 11.02 -2.61
CA GLY A 37 -8.72 10.93 -2.77
C GLY A 37 -9.24 9.50 -2.66
N VAL A 38 -10.28 9.20 -3.42
CA VAL A 38 -10.89 7.87 -3.44
C VAL A 38 -10.03 6.87 -4.18
N SER A 39 -10.00 5.64 -3.71
CA SER A 39 -9.49 4.48 -4.42
C SER A 39 -10.59 3.46 -4.65
N TRP A 40 -10.62 2.84 -5.82
CA TRP A 40 -11.51 1.73 -6.12
C TRP A 40 -10.81 0.41 -5.82
N VAL A 41 -11.52 -0.48 -5.19
CA VAL A 41 -11.02 -1.79 -4.75
C VAL A 41 -11.95 -2.88 -5.24
N ALA A 42 -11.40 -3.89 -5.92
CA ALA A 42 -12.05 -5.15 -6.12
C ALA A 42 -11.42 -6.17 -5.17
N ALA A 43 -12.16 -6.59 -4.15
CA ALA A 43 -11.72 -7.52 -3.12
C ALA A 43 -12.15 -8.94 -3.46
N LEU A 44 -11.25 -9.90 -3.29
CA LEU A 44 -11.49 -11.34 -3.26
C LEU A 44 -11.36 -11.82 -1.81
N GLU A 45 -12.35 -12.52 -1.31
CA GLU A 45 -12.40 -13.10 0.03
C GLU A 45 -12.18 -14.62 0.02
N GLU A 46 -11.83 -15.18 1.16
CA GLU A 46 -11.54 -16.62 1.34
C GLU A 46 -12.67 -17.56 0.87
N ASN A 47 -13.92 -17.09 0.91
CA ASN A 47 -15.07 -17.87 0.43
C ASN A 47 -15.20 -17.88 -1.11
N GLY A 48 -14.25 -17.23 -1.83
CA GLY A 48 -14.24 -17.11 -3.27
C GLY A 48 -15.13 -16.00 -3.82
N GLU A 49 -15.83 -15.25 -2.98
CA GLU A 49 -16.65 -14.11 -3.41
C GLU A 49 -15.75 -12.89 -3.69
N SER A 50 -16.12 -12.17 -4.73
CA SER A 50 -15.50 -10.88 -5.05
C SER A 50 -16.53 -9.77 -4.99
N PHE A 51 -16.15 -8.62 -4.41
CA PHE A 51 -17.00 -7.43 -4.37
C PHE A 51 -16.20 -6.18 -4.66
N ASP A 52 -16.90 -5.14 -5.12
CA ASP A 52 -16.30 -3.82 -5.36
C ASP A 52 -16.62 -2.90 -4.19
N THR A 53 -15.66 -2.08 -3.81
CA THR A 53 -15.82 -1.04 -2.80
C THR A 53 -14.97 0.19 -3.15
N GLU A 54 -15.25 1.28 -2.48
CA GLU A 54 -14.45 2.49 -2.50
C GLU A 54 -13.82 2.67 -1.13
N LEU A 55 -12.66 3.33 -1.10
CA LEU A 55 -11.88 3.54 0.09
C LEU A 55 -11.29 4.95 0.07
N HIS A 56 -11.37 5.65 1.20
CA HIS A 56 -10.78 6.96 1.42
C HIS A 56 -9.68 6.91 2.49
N PRO A 57 -8.62 7.72 2.38
CA PRO A 57 -7.55 7.79 3.38
C PRO A 57 -8.07 8.07 4.80
N GLU A 58 -9.11 8.88 4.94
CA GLU A 58 -9.73 9.24 6.22
C GLU A 58 -10.32 8.03 6.97
N GLU A 59 -10.73 6.98 6.25
CA GLU A 59 -11.18 5.72 6.87
C GLU A 59 -10.04 4.99 7.59
N ALA A 60 -8.80 5.21 7.13
CA ALA A 60 -7.59 4.75 7.79
C ALA A 60 -7.09 5.71 8.89
N GLY A 61 -7.76 6.85 9.09
CA GLY A 61 -7.32 7.92 9.98
C GLY A 61 -6.17 8.76 9.44
N LEU A 62 -5.99 8.78 8.12
CA LEU A 62 -4.95 9.54 7.43
C LEU A 62 -5.56 10.75 6.70
N PRO A 63 -4.85 11.89 6.63
CA PRO A 63 -5.33 13.06 5.91
C PRO A 63 -5.28 12.84 4.39
N ILE A 64 -6.12 13.59 3.65
CA ILE A 64 -5.99 13.70 2.19
C ILE A 64 -4.88 14.71 1.89
N HIS A 65 -4.00 14.35 0.97
CA HIS A 65 -2.90 15.19 0.49
C HIS A 65 -3.13 15.62 -0.97
N PRO A 66 -2.59 16.78 -1.39
CA PRO A 66 -2.61 17.16 -2.79
C PRO A 66 -1.68 16.22 -3.61
N PHE A 67 -2.04 15.98 -4.87
CA PHE A 67 -1.30 15.07 -5.76
C PHE A 67 0.18 15.46 -5.91
N GLU A 68 0.47 16.76 -5.93
CA GLU A 68 1.83 17.28 -6.01
C GLU A 68 2.73 16.83 -4.85
N ALA A 69 2.15 16.48 -3.71
CA ALA A 69 2.91 16.05 -2.53
C ALA A 69 3.45 14.60 -2.62
N ILE A 70 2.97 13.82 -3.60
CA ILE A 70 3.40 12.43 -3.83
C ILE A 70 4.16 12.24 -5.14
N LEU A 71 4.35 13.32 -5.91
CA LEU A 71 5.11 13.24 -7.16
C LEU A 71 6.56 12.86 -6.87
N GLY A 72 7.04 11.87 -7.62
CA GLY A 72 8.43 11.47 -7.60
C GLY A 72 9.32 12.45 -8.38
N GLY A 73 10.62 12.20 -8.30
CA GLY A 73 11.66 12.98 -9.00
C GLY A 73 12.69 12.09 -9.66
N THR A 74 13.93 12.54 -9.67
CA THR A 74 15.05 11.72 -10.13
C THR A 74 15.24 10.49 -9.22
N PRO A 75 15.92 9.42 -9.69
CA PRO A 75 16.23 8.27 -8.85
C PRO A 75 16.93 8.64 -7.53
N GLU A 76 17.82 9.63 -7.58
CA GLU A 76 18.56 10.11 -6.41
C GLU A 76 17.61 10.79 -5.41
N ALA A 77 16.70 11.65 -5.90
CA ALA A 77 15.69 12.32 -5.09
C ALA A 77 14.73 11.30 -4.45
N ASN A 78 14.25 10.33 -5.22
CA ASN A 78 13.38 9.26 -4.72
C ASN A 78 14.10 8.38 -3.68
N GLY A 79 15.37 8.05 -3.92
CA GLY A 79 16.19 7.32 -2.96
C GLY A 79 16.43 8.10 -1.67
N ALA A 80 16.57 9.42 -1.74
CA ALA A 80 16.69 10.27 -0.54
C ALA A 80 15.37 10.33 0.23
N ALA A 81 14.23 10.48 -0.46
CA ALA A 81 12.89 10.46 0.14
C ALA A 81 12.61 9.11 0.82
N PHE A 82 12.98 8.00 0.19
CA PHE A 82 12.83 6.66 0.76
C PHE A 82 13.65 6.47 2.05
N ARG A 83 14.91 6.95 2.07
CA ARG A 83 15.73 6.91 3.29
C ARG A 83 15.14 7.77 4.39
N ALA A 84 14.66 8.97 4.06
CA ALA A 84 14.00 9.86 5.02
C ALA A 84 12.74 9.22 5.62
N LEU A 85 11.93 8.54 4.81
CA LEU A 85 10.78 7.76 5.26
C LEU A 85 11.21 6.70 6.29
N LEU A 86 12.24 5.91 5.99
CA LEU A 86 12.76 4.87 6.89
C LEU A 86 13.37 5.44 8.19
N ASP A 87 13.78 6.71 8.16
CA ASP A 87 14.24 7.46 9.33
C ASP A 87 13.10 8.18 10.07
N GLY A 88 11.85 7.94 9.66
CA GLY A 88 10.65 8.42 10.35
C GLY A 88 10.12 9.77 9.88
N ALA A 89 10.60 10.32 8.75
CA ALA A 89 10.13 11.60 8.23
C ALA A 89 8.60 11.58 8.02
N PRO A 90 7.84 12.58 8.51
CA PRO A 90 6.41 12.70 8.27
C PRO A 90 6.11 13.23 6.86
N GLY A 91 4.86 13.10 6.42
CA GLY A 91 4.35 13.70 5.19
C GLY A 91 3.58 12.73 4.30
N ALA A 92 3.15 13.22 3.15
CA ALA A 92 2.27 12.51 2.22
C ALA A 92 2.83 11.14 1.78
N TYR A 93 4.14 11.06 1.54
CA TYR A 93 4.78 9.79 1.16
C TYR A 93 4.69 8.75 2.28
N ARG A 94 4.92 9.15 3.55
CA ARG A 94 4.72 8.27 4.70
C ARG A 94 3.28 7.80 4.81
N ASP A 95 2.32 8.70 4.68
CA ASP A 95 0.90 8.38 4.79
C ASP A 95 0.45 7.45 3.65
N ALA A 96 0.93 7.63 2.42
CA ALA A 96 0.69 6.72 1.31
C ALA A 96 1.24 5.31 1.59
N VAL A 97 2.46 5.20 2.13
CA VAL A 97 3.06 3.92 2.51
C VAL A 97 2.27 3.24 3.63
N LEU A 98 1.83 4.00 4.65
CA LEU A 98 1.00 3.48 5.74
C LEU A 98 -0.35 2.95 5.24
N LEU A 99 -1.01 3.68 4.33
CA LEU A 99 -2.29 3.27 3.74
C LEU A 99 -2.17 1.94 2.99
N ASN A 100 -1.19 1.85 2.09
CA ASN A 100 -0.98 0.64 1.27
C ASN A 100 -0.49 -0.55 2.10
N ALA A 101 0.39 -0.33 3.08
CA ALA A 101 0.80 -1.36 4.03
C ALA A 101 -0.38 -1.87 4.87
N SER A 102 -1.27 -0.97 5.29
CA SER A 102 -2.50 -1.33 6.02
C SER A 102 -3.39 -2.26 5.20
N ALA A 103 -3.62 -1.95 3.92
CA ALA A 103 -4.38 -2.81 3.02
C ALA A 103 -3.74 -4.20 2.87
N ALA A 104 -2.42 -4.25 2.68
CA ALA A 104 -1.69 -5.51 2.61
C ALA A 104 -1.82 -6.33 3.91
N LEU A 105 -1.81 -5.69 5.08
CA LEU A 105 -2.03 -6.33 6.37
C LEU A 105 -3.47 -6.87 6.51
N MET A 106 -4.48 -6.18 5.98
CA MET A 106 -5.86 -6.68 5.94
C MET A 106 -5.98 -7.91 5.06
N VAL A 107 -5.43 -7.88 3.84
CA VAL A 107 -5.42 -9.03 2.92
C VAL A 107 -4.71 -10.23 3.58
N ALA A 108 -3.62 -10.00 4.29
CA ALA A 108 -2.88 -11.02 5.03
C ALA A 108 -3.58 -11.50 6.33
N GLY A 109 -4.76 -10.98 6.67
CA GLY A 109 -5.48 -11.31 7.91
C GLY A 109 -4.77 -10.85 9.19
N LYS A 110 -3.87 -9.86 9.09
CA LYS A 110 -3.08 -9.31 10.21
C LYS A 110 -3.68 -8.05 10.82
N ALA A 111 -4.64 -7.43 10.14
CA ALA A 111 -5.37 -6.26 10.62
C ALA A 111 -6.88 -6.45 10.38
N ALA A 112 -7.69 -6.08 11.34
CA ALA A 112 -9.15 -6.18 11.27
C ALA A 112 -9.79 -5.03 10.45
N ASN A 113 -9.09 -3.92 10.30
CA ASN A 113 -9.52 -2.73 9.55
C ASN A 113 -8.31 -1.86 9.22
N LEU A 114 -8.52 -0.84 8.36
CA LEU A 114 -7.46 0.06 7.93
C LEU A 114 -6.77 0.81 9.08
N LYS A 115 -7.51 1.29 10.06
CA LYS A 115 -6.92 2.01 11.21
C LYS A 115 -5.96 1.11 11.99
N ALA A 116 -6.37 -0.12 12.28
CA ALA A 116 -5.51 -1.10 12.95
C ALA A 116 -4.27 -1.43 12.11
N GLY A 117 -4.44 -1.56 10.80
CA GLY A 117 -3.33 -1.80 9.86
C GLY A 117 -2.33 -0.63 9.83
N VAL A 118 -2.83 0.61 9.85
CA VAL A 118 -1.98 1.82 9.92
C VAL A 118 -1.14 1.83 11.20
N GLU A 119 -1.71 1.47 12.36
CA GLU A 119 -0.95 1.42 13.61
C GLU A 119 0.16 0.37 13.57
N ILE A 120 -0.12 -0.83 13.03
CA ILE A 120 0.89 -1.89 12.86
C ILE A 120 2.00 -1.43 11.90
N ALA A 121 1.63 -0.82 10.77
CA ALA A 121 2.60 -0.31 9.81
C ALA A 121 3.45 0.82 10.39
N ARG A 122 2.83 1.74 11.17
CA ARG A 122 3.51 2.83 11.87
C ARG A 122 4.52 2.30 12.87
N GLU A 123 4.15 1.32 13.68
CA GLU A 123 5.08 0.68 14.62
C GLU A 123 6.29 0.07 13.90
N SER A 124 6.07 -0.59 12.75
CA SER A 124 7.15 -1.16 11.94
C SER A 124 8.14 -0.10 11.42
N LEU A 125 7.65 1.08 11.02
CA LEU A 125 8.50 2.20 10.61
C LEU A 125 9.23 2.82 11.81
N ASP A 126 8.50 3.17 12.86
CA ASP A 126 9.00 3.95 13.99
C ASP A 126 9.97 3.16 14.88
N SER A 127 9.81 1.83 14.95
CA SER A 127 10.77 0.93 15.63
C SER A 127 12.05 0.67 14.82
N GLY A 128 12.09 1.08 13.54
CA GLY A 128 13.19 0.75 12.63
C GLY A 128 13.16 -0.67 12.06
N ALA A 129 12.11 -1.46 12.34
CA ALA A 129 11.99 -2.83 11.85
C ALA A 129 11.91 -2.87 10.31
N ALA A 130 11.17 -1.95 9.69
CA ALA A 130 11.12 -1.80 8.23
C ALA A 130 12.50 -1.49 7.64
N LYS A 131 13.24 -0.56 8.24
CA LYS A 131 14.61 -0.21 7.82
C LYS A 131 15.54 -1.41 7.87
N ALA A 132 15.53 -2.17 8.95
CA ALA A 132 16.35 -3.37 9.10
C ALA A 132 16.03 -4.45 8.04
N LYS A 133 14.76 -4.55 7.59
CA LYS A 133 14.38 -5.45 6.49
C LYS A 133 14.94 -5.00 5.14
N ILE A 134 14.93 -3.71 4.86
CA ILE A 134 15.52 -3.15 3.63
C ILE A 134 17.04 -3.36 3.62
N GLU A 135 17.72 -3.14 4.73
CA GLU A 135 19.16 -3.41 4.86
C GLU A 135 19.49 -4.90 4.64
N THR A 136 18.66 -5.80 5.20
CA THR A 136 18.80 -7.24 4.98
C THR A 136 18.59 -7.60 3.51
N LEU A 137 17.54 -7.05 2.87
CA LEU A 137 17.27 -7.29 1.46
C LEU A 137 18.44 -6.83 0.59
N ALA A 138 18.94 -5.62 0.81
CA ALA A 138 20.08 -5.07 0.08
C ALA A 138 21.33 -5.96 0.22
N ARG A 139 21.63 -6.45 1.42
CA ARG A 139 22.76 -7.35 1.67
C ARG A 139 22.58 -8.67 0.91
N VAL A 140 21.46 -9.35 1.06
CA VAL A 140 21.22 -10.66 0.43
C VAL A 140 21.27 -10.58 -1.10
N THR A 141 20.69 -9.53 -1.70
CA THR A 141 20.72 -9.35 -3.15
C THR A 141 22.09 -8.95 -3.68
N SER A 142 22.93 -8.28 -2.88
CA SER A 142 24.30 -7.94 -3.28
C SER A 142 25.27 -9.11 -3.15
N GLU A 143 25.04 -10.03 -2.20
CA GLU A 143 25.85 -11.25 -2.04
C GLU A 143 25.55 -12.31 -3.10
N ALA A 144 24.37 -12.25 -3.75
CA ALA A 144 23.93 -13.20 -4.76
C ALA A 144 24.33 -12.82 -6.20
N ALA A 145 24.95 -11.65 -6.41
CA ALA A 145 25.43 -11.13 -7.69
C ALA A 145 26.94 -11.37 -7.86
#